data_f489ac20314294e08b979226cb1efe34
#
_entry.id   f489ac20314294e08b979226cb1efe34
#
_cell.length_a   1.000
_cell.length_b   1.000
_cell.length_c   1.000
_cell.angle_alpha   90.00
_cell.angle_beta   90.00
_cell.angle_gamma   90.00
#
_symmetry.space_group_name_H-M   'P 1'
#
loop_
_entity.id
_entity.type
_entity.pdbx_description
1 polymer ?
#
loop_
_entity_poly.entity_id
_entity_poly.type
_entity_poly.pdbx_seq_one_letter_code
_entity_poly.pdbx_strand_id
1 'polypeptide(L)'
;MNRRTSALAFAMLLLFSSLGALNTAASDSDSPNVRDSASFPVTIDGLFDDWESIPVVYADPAGDGTDEDFSMLKIANDNDFMFFSIEFHDGEHLMQNWNDIHLYLDTDADVNTGLPVHGIGAELDWCFGCRSGYYYIMDGIIEIYQNDLTLRIAPTITGERFEIAISRSSAILTMDGTQEPTTIKIVLQGGGAAPDILPDEPGGIEYEFDSTPVPSPEIITLEKNEMEHLRILSYNVRQNGLFDSERQAEFERIIKALEPDIMGFQEAYDDNDTNDVNDIEALFEDWFPGVNWYVSSDWNGNFVVSRYPILHQGNHSWRSMGVLLDTEEDLGTPLFFINSHFSCCDANDNRQEQVDELMSFVRDLKNGLGPFALEYGTPIVHVGDFNLVGHRQQLTTLTDGDIVDEASYGIDFLPDWDDSPLTDLFSRHTHIRMGYTWRKDGSEFNPGKLDYILYTDSVLEPVKHFVVNTLAMTEEDLSFYNLESEDTNQASDHLPRLMDISESLADISVSIHISTGWNLVGLPVQVIDPNYLSVFPESTEGTLYSFTDSYQSVFELTMGKGYWLHFTEEGETL
;
A
#
# COMPACT_ATOMS: atom_id res chain seq x y z
N MET A 1 -26.43 -5.45 44.63
CA MET A 1 -26.42 -6.91 44.71
C MET A 1 -25.38 -7.41 43.69
N ASN A 2 -24.26 -7.86 44.22
CA ASN A 2 -23.07 -8.45 43.63
C ASN A 2 -23.22 -9.26 42.32
N ARG A 3 -22.30 -9.11 41.38
CA ARG A 3 -21.21 -10.10 41.19
C ARG A 3 -20.14 -9.59 40.20
N ARG A 4 -18.93 -9.59 40.70
CA ARG A 4 -17.67 -9.53 39.95
C ARG A 4 -17.44 -10.87 39.26
N THR A 5 -16.79 -10.86 38.08
CA THR A 5 -15.94 -12.01 37.65
C THR A 5 -14.68 -11.49 36.95
N SER A 6 -13.60 -12.07 37.39
CA SER A 6 -12.22 -11.73 37.20
C SER A 6 -11.69 -12.18 35.82
N ALA A 7 -10.77 -11.41 35.25
CA ALA A 7 -9.89 -11.82 34.17
C ALA A 7 -8.69 -12.60 34.75
N LEU A 8 -8.36 -13.76 34.16
CA LEU A 8 -7.14 -14.51 34.43
C LEU A 8 -6.14 -14.22 33.30
N ALA A 9 -5.01 -13.66 33.68
CA ALA A 9 -3.81 -13.60 32.86
C ALA A 9 -3.09 -14.94 32.87
N PHE A 10 -2.67 -15.43 31.70
CA PHE A 10 -1.77 -16.58 31.57
C PHE A 10 -0.42 -16.08 31.07
N ALA A 11 0.56 -16.09 31.97
CA ALA A 11 1.96 -15.92 31.61
C ALA A 11 2.54 -17.30 31.28
N MET A 12 3.16 -17.47 30.13
CA MET A 12 3.86 -18.69 29.75
C MET A 12 5.37 -18.45 29.76
N LEU A 13 6.04 -19.12 30.68
CA LEU A 13 7.47 -19.10 30.91
C LEU A 13 8.16 -20.06 29.92
N LEU A 14 9.09 -19.59 29.12
CA LEU A 14 9.95 -20.42 28.27
C LEU A 14 11.23 -20.80 29.03
N LEU A 15 11.42 -22.09 29.26
CA LEU A 15 12.66 -22.70 29.76
C LEU A 15 13.47 -23.25 28.57
N PHE A 16 14.68 -22.73 28.41
CA PHE A 16 15.70 -23.34 27.55
C PHE A 16 16.32 -24.57 28.24
N SER A 17 16.41 -25.67 27.50
CA SER A 17 17.35 -26.75 27.81
C SER A 17 18.08 -27.17 26.54
N SER A 18 19.38 -26.91 26.55
CA SER A 18 20.36 -27.41 25.59
C SER A 18 20.66 -28.89 25.85
N LEU A 19 20.67 -29.73 24.84
CA LEU A 19 21.54 -30.92 24.81
C LEU A 19 21.90 -31.23 23.35
N GLY A 20 23.21 -31.19 23.09
CA GLY A 20 23.77 -31.58 21.80
C GLY A 20 23.86 -33.10 21.67
N ALA A 21 23.78 -33.55 20.44
CA ALA A 21 24.36 -34.84 20.03
C ALA A 21 24.88 -34.70 18.60
N LEU A 22 26.18 -34.84 18.46
CA LEU A 22 26.82 -35.13 17.17
C LEU A 22 26.29 -36.47 16.64
N ASN A 23 25.98 -36.49 15.35
CA ASN A 23 26.10 -37.73 14.61
C ASN A 23 26.58 -37.48 13.16
N THR A 24 27.43 -38.39 12.78
CA THR A 24 28.34 -38.44 11.65
C THR A 24 27.63 -38.61 10.31
N ALA A 25 28.28 -38.07 9.28
CA ALA A 25 27.98 -38.13 7.87
C ALA A 25 27.60 -39.52 7.33
N ALA A 26 26.57 -39.52 6.49
CA ALA A 26 26.46 -40.45 5.39
C ALA A 26 26.10 -39.64 4.13
N SER A 27 26.94 -39.72 3.11
CA SER A 27 26.71 -39.22 1.79
C SER A 27 25.67 -40.08 1.10
N ASP A 28 24.50 -39.53 0.82
CA ASP A 28 23.64 -40.08 -0.22
C ASP A 28 23.35 -38.97 -1.23
N SER A 29 23.65 -39.28 -2.48
CA SER A 29 23.30 -38.50 -3.66
C SER A 29 21.77 -38.58 -3.84
N ASP A 30 21.05 -37.63 -3.31
CA ASP A 30 19.64 -37.51 -3.59
C ASP A 30 19.41 -36.56 -4.79
N SER A 31 18.73 -37.12 -5.77
CA SER A 31 18.02 -36.36 -6.82
C SER A 31 17.14 -35.28 -6.16
N PRO A 32 16.93 -34.12 -6.80
CA PRO A 32 16.06 -33.09 -6.22
C PRO A 32 14.68 -33.71 -5.96
N ASN A 33 14.36 -33.88 -4.69
CA ASN A 33 13.12 -34.49 -4.25
C ASN A 33 11.95 -33.62 -4.64
N VAL A 34 10.93 -34.22 -5.24
CA VAL A 34 9.55 -33.74 -5.24
C VAL A 34 9.23 -33.26 -3.83
N ARG A 35 9.13 -31.97 -3.64
CA ARG A 35 8.73 -31.38 -2.36
C ARG A 35 7.22 -31.26 -2.37
N ASP A 36 6.61 -31.48 -1.22
CA ASP A 36 5.17 -31.29 -1.01
C ASP A 36 4.79 -29.89 -1.52
N SER A 37 4.04 -29.86 -2.61
CA SER A 37 3.36 -28.65 -3.09
C SER A 37 2.40 -28.16 -2.01
N ALA A 38 2.25 -26.87 -1.89
CA ALA A 38 1.39 -26.29 -0.88
C ALA A 38 0.38 -25.36 -1.51
N SER A 39 -0.87 -25.58 -1.17
CA SER A 39 -1.98 -24.70 -1.51
C SER A 39 -2.12 -23.66 -0.41
N PHE A 40 -1.69 -22.42 -0.69
CA PHE A 40 -1.68 -21.32 0.27
C PHE A 40 -2.44 -20.11 -0.25
N PRO A 41 -3.14 -19.38 0.62
CA PRO A 41 -3.81 -18.13 0.24
C PRO A 41 -2.79 -17.00 0.09
N VAL A 42 -2.26 -16.79 -1.11
CA VAL A 42 -1.36 -15.67 -1.42
C VAL A 42 -2.17 -14.47 -1.90
N THR A 43 -1.82 -13.27 -1.44
CA THR A 43 -2.33 -11.99 -1.92
C THR A 43 -1.21 -11.28 -2.68
N ILE A 44 -1.47 -10.82 -3.90
CA ILE A 44 -0.49 -10.06 -4.68
C ILE A 44 -0.66 -8.58 -4.34
N ASP A 45 0.13 -8.08 -3.40
CA ASP A 45 0.04 -6.70 -2.87
C ASP A 45 1.40 -6.03 -2.61
N GLY A 46 2.50 -6.79 -2.72
CA GLY A 46 3.86 -6.34 -2.46
C GLY A 46 4.29 -6.50 -0.99
N LEU A 47 3.47 -7.15 -0.16
CA LEU A 47 3.83 -7.61 1.17
C LEU A 47 4.12 -9.12 1.12
N PHE A 48 4.91 -9.60 2.05
CA PHE A 48 5.40 -10.98 1.97
C PHE A 48 5.12 -11.81 3.22
N ASP A 49 4.23 -11.33 4.09
CA ASP A 49 3.88 -12.01 5.35
C ASP A 49 3.18 -13.36 5.09
N ASP A 50 2.33 -13.43 4.06
CA ASP A 50 1.66 -14.65 3.65
C ASP A 50 2.61 -15.70 3.04
N TRP A 51 3.78 -15.26 2.58
CA TRP A 51 4.85 -16.13 2.08
C TRP A 51 5.72 -16.75 3.17
N GLU A 52 5.64 -16.30 4.43
CA GLU A 52 6.49 -16.81 5.51
C GLU A 52 6.32 -18.33 5.73
N SER A 53 5.08 -18.83 5.62
CA SER A 53 4.76 -20.24 5.82
C SER A 53 5.01 -21.12 4.60
N ILE A 54 5.25 -20.52 3.42
CA ILE A 54 5.48 -21.25 2.17
C ILE A 54 6.94 -21.72 2.12
N PRO A 55 7.18 -23.03 1.88
CA PRO A 55 8.54 -23.57 1.83
C PRO A 55 9.37 -22.95 0.69
N VAL A 56 10.65 -22.76 0.94
CA VAL A 56 11.62 -22.46 -0.12
C VAL A 56 11.77 -23.68 -1.03
N VAL A 57 11.51 -23.48 -2.32
CA VAL A 57 11.64 -24.53 -3.32
C VAL A 57 13.08 -24.64 -3.80
N TYR A 58 13.74 -23.50 -3.98
CA TYR A 58 15.15 -23.43 -4.32
C TYR A 58 15.82 -22.27 -3.58
N ALA A 59 17.02 -22.53 -3.04
CA ALA A 59 17.88 -21.52 -2.44
C ALA A 59 19.18 -21.50 -3.24
N ASP A 60 19.52 -20.33 -3.73
CA ASP A 60 20.61 -20.11 -4.65
C ASP A 60 21.87 -19.58 -3.95
N PRO A 61 23.08 -19.97 -4.38
CA PRO A 61 24.31 -19.42 -3.84
C PRO A 61 24.54 -17.98 -4.34
N ALA A 62 25.08 -17.12 -3.50
CA ALA A 62 25.39 -15.75 -3.89
C ALA A 62 26.64 -15.64 -4.78
N GLY A 63 26.57 -14.81 -5.82
CA GLY A 63 27.71 -14.33 -6.59
C GLY A 63 28.04 -15.13 -7.83
N ASP A 64 27.11 -15.84 -8.41
CA ASP A 64 27.24 -16.59 -9.68
C ASP A 64 26.49 -15.94 -10.85
N GLY A 65 25.61 -14.95 -10.60
CA GLY A 65 25.06 -14.04 -11.59
C GLY A 65 25.91 -12.78 -11.84
N THR A 66 25.75 -12.14 -13.00
CA THR A 66 26.46 -10.89 -13.35
C THR A 66 25.59 -9.64 -13.33
N ASP A 67 24.34 -9.73 -13.71
CA ASP A 67 23.39 -8.61 -13.77
C ASP A 67 22.30 -8.77 -12.71
N GLU A 68 21.74 -9.96 -12.56
CA GLU A 68 20.86 -10.36 -11.47
C GLU A 68 21.47 -11.60 -10.78
N ASP A 69 21.37 -11.64 -9.45
CA ASP A 69 21.89 -12.71 -8.57
C ASP A 69 20.73 -13.16 -7.66
N PHE A 70 20.07 -14.24 -8.05
CA PHE A 70 18.92 -14.76 -7.33
C PHE A 70 19.33 -15.32 -5.96
N SER A 71 18.47 -15.24 -4.97
CA SER A 71 18.72 -15.84 -3.66
C SER A 71 17.74 -16.94 -3.32
N MET A 72 16.48 -16.77 -3.69
CA MET A 72 15.45 -17.69 -3.26
C MET A 72 14.26 -17.71 -4.21
N LEU A 73 13.72 -18.90 -4.43
CA LEU A 73 12.45 -19.11 -5.10
C LEU A 73 11.48 -19.86 -4.19
N LYS A 74 10.28 -19.30 -4.01
CA LYS A 74 9.13 -20.02 -3.46
C LYS A 74 8.05 -20.12 -4.51
N ILE A 75 7.28 -21.21 -4.48
CA ILE A 75 6.18 -21.47 -5.41
C ILE A 75 4.98 -21.96 -4.61
N ALA A 76 3.80 -21.46 -4.97
CA ALA A 76 2.52 -21.89 -4.43
C ALA A 76 1.46 -21.87 -5.53
N ASN A 77 0.29 -22.43 -5.26
CA ASN A 77 -0.89 -22.26 -6.10
C ASN A 77 -2.16 -22.25 -5.27
N ASP A 78 -3.19 -21.62 -5.80
CA ASP A 78 -4.57 -21.81 -5.39
C ASP A 78 -5.42 -22.39 -6.54
N ASN A 79 -6.73 -22.19 -6.49
CA ASN A 79 -7.64 -22.68 -7.54
C ASN A 79 -7.47 -21.95 -8.86
N ASP A 80 -7.08 -20.66 -8.82
CA ASP A 80 -7.14 -19.73 -9.94
C ASP A 80 -5.76 -19.32 -10.46
N PHE A 81 -4.74 -19.34 -9.57
CA PHE A 81 -3.41 -18.83 -9.88
C PHE A 81 -2.31 -19.80 -9.45
N MET A 82 -1.19 -19.71 -10.16
CA MET A 82 0.12 -20.15 -9.74
C MET A 82 0.91 -18.91 -9.31
N PHE A 83 1.61 -19.02 -8.16
CA PHE A 83 2.33 -17.93 -7.53
C PHE A 83 3.82 -18.22 -7.43
N PHE A 84 4.63 -17.17 -7.61
CA PHE A 84 6.07 -17.20 -7.40
C PHE A 84 6.47 -16.05 -6.47
N SER A 85 7.39 -16.32 -5.54
CA SER A 85 8.15 -15.28 -4.84
C SER A 85 9.61 -15.45 -5.20
N ILE A 86 10.19 -14.42 -5.81
CA ILE A 86 11.59 -14.34 -6.25
C ILE A 86 12.30 -13.32 -5.36
N GLU A 87 13.48 -13.68 -4.86
CA GLU A 87 14.32 -12.81 -4.02
C GLU A 87 15.75 -12.78 -4.59
N PHE A 88 16.46 -11.65 -4.42
CA PHE A 88 17.77 -11.38 -4.98
C PHE A 88 18.82 -11.16 -3.89
N HIS A 89 20.11 -11.50 -4.19
CA HIS A 89 21.26 -11.25 -3.33
C HIS A 89 21.90 -9.89 -3.55
N ASP A 90 21.82 -9.36 -4.76
CA ASP A 90 22.59 -8.22 -5.24
C ASP A 90 21.90 -6.86 -5.11
N GLY A 91 20.73 -6.82 -4.46
CA GLY A 91 20.01 -5.61 -4.12
C GLY A 91 18.71 -5.40 -4.88
N GLU A 92 18.31 -4.14 -5.08
CA GLU A 92 17.02 -3.80 -5.66
C GLU A 92 17.01 -3.90 -7.20
N HIS A 93 16.03 -4.60 -7.73
CA HIS A 93 15.70 -4.69 -9.15
C HIS A 93 14.35 -4.06 -9.45
N LEU A 94 14.06 -3.79 -10.72
CA LEU A 94 12.74 -3.39 -11.22
C LEU A 94 12.20 -4.49 -12.12
N MET A 95 11.24 -5.29 -11.66
CA MET A 95 10.80 -6.49 -12.36
C MET A 95 10.23 -6.22 -13.75
N GLN A 96 9.50 -5.12 -13.95
CA GLN A 96 8.86 -4.82 -15.25
C GLN A 96 9.70 -4.01 -16.23
N ASN A 97 10.95 -3.68 -15.88
CA ASN A 97 11.82 -2.85 -16.73
C ASN A 97 13.29 -3.03 -16.34
N TRP A 98 14.21 -2.68 -17.22
CA TRP A 98 15.67 -2.62 -16.99
C TRP A 98 16.33 -3.95 -16.58
N ASN A 99 15.73 -5.08 -16.92
CA ASN A 99 16.27 -6.41 -16.68
C ASN A 99 16.05 -7.33 -17.90
N ASP A 100 16.72 -8.45 -17.89
CA ASP A 100 16.60 -9.53 -18.90
C ASP A 100 16.28 -10.86 -18.18
N ILE A 101 15.37 -10.78 -17.20
CA ILE A 101 14.94 -11.94 -16.42
C ILE A 101 13.89 -12.72 -17.19
N HIS A 102 14.17 -14.00 -17.42
CA HIS A 102 13.27 -14.94 -18.09
C HIS A 102 12.69 -15.97 -17.13
N LEU A 103 11.39 -16.24 -17.28
CA LEU A 103 10.70 -17.38 -16.69
C LEU A 103 10.37 -18.37 -17.81
N TYR A 104 10.92 -19.58 -17.72
CA TYR A 104 10.59 -20.70 -18.59
C TYR A 104 9.71 -21.70 -17.88
N LEU A 105 8.58 -22.09 -18.50
CA LEU A 105 7.68 -23.13 -17.99
C LEU A 105 7.55 -24.25 -19.02
N ASP A 106 7.89 -25.46 -18.63
CA ASP A 106 7.63 -26.71 -19.34
C ASP A 106 6.32 -27.28 -18.73
N THR A 107 5.21 -27.08 -19.43
CA THR A 107 3.87 -27.31 -18.90
C THR A 107 3.39 -28.75 -19.11
N ASP A 108 4.04 -29.55 -19.94
CA ASP A 108 3.74 -30.96 -20.17
C ASP A 108 4.82 -31.92 -19.63
N ALA A 109 5.87 -31.36 -19.05
CA ALA A 109 7.04 -32.08 -18.53
C ALA A 109 7.74 -32.98 -19.57
N ASP A 110 7.60 -32.69 -20.88
CA ASP A 110 8.24 -33.40 -21.98
C ASP A 110 9.35 -32.55 -22.61
N VAL A 111 10.61 -32.89 -22.35
CA VAL A 111 11.80 -32.22 -22.88
C VAL A 111 11.86 -32.16 -24.42
N ASN A 112 11.03 -32.89 -25.14
CA ASN A 112 10.99 -32.92 -26.60
C ASN A 112 9.98 -31.97 -27.24
N THR A 113 9.14 -31.29 -26.43
CA THR A 113 8.20 -30.26 -26.85
C THR A 113 8.76 -28.89 -26.53
N GLY A 114 8.11 -27.82 -26.97
CA GLY A 114 8.46 -26.44 -26.61
C GLY A 114 9.87 -25.99 -27.04
N LEU A 115 10.41 -24.99 -26.33
CA LEU A 115 11.76 -24.46 -26.49
C LEU A 115 12.74 -25.33 -25.69
N PRO A 116 13.77 -25.94 -26.33
CA PRO A 116 14.79 -26.68 -25.59
C PRO A 116 15.73 -25.69 -24.88
N VAL A 117 15.56 -25.53 -23.56
CA VAL A 117 16.34 -24.62 -22.74
C VAL A 117 16.64 -25.25 -21.37
N HIS A 118 17.88 -25.14 -20.89
CA HIS A 118 18.35 -25.63 -19.57
C HIS A 118 17.87 -27.05 -19.19
N GLY A 119 17.72 -27.93 -20.21
CA GLY A 119 17.33 -29.33 -20.00
C GLY A 119 15.84 -29.58 -19.85
N ILE A 120 15.01 -28.59 -20.11
CA ILE A 120 13.54 -28.68 -20.21
C ILE A 120 13.06 -28.38 -21.64
N GLY A 121 11.81 -28.69 -21.95
CA GLY A 121 11.10 -28.28 -23.15
C GLY A 121 10.04 -27.22 -22.82
N ALA A 122 10.44 -25.95 -22.82
CA ALA A 122 9.55 -24.89 -22.31
C ALA A 122 8.49 -24.47 -23.33
N GLU A 123 7.20 -24.54 -22.95
CA GLU A 123 6.10 -23.94 -23.71
C GLU A 123 6.03 -22.44 -23.50
N LEU A 124 6.40 -21.93 -22.32
CA LEU A 124 6.50 -20.51 -22.03
C LEU A 124 7.95 -20.05 -21.93
N ASP A 125 8.25 -18.96 -22.64
CA ASP A 125 9.42 -18.09 -22.44
C ASP A 125 8.88 -16.68 -22.19
N TRP A 126 8.89 -16.22 -20.92
CA TRP A 126 8.44 -14.89 -20.52
C TRP A 126 9.62 -14.03 -20.08
N CYS A 127 9.84 -12.90 -20.76
CA CYS A 127 10.84 -11.91 -20.38
C CYS A 127 10.17 -10.76 -19.59
N PHE A 128 10.53 -10.64 -18.31
CA PHE A 128 9.90 -9.64 -17.43
C PHE A 128 10.23 -8.21 -17.86
N GLY A 129 11.49 -7.87 -18.06
CA GLY A 129 11.90 -6.53 -18.49
C GLY A 129 11.48 -6.18 -19.92
N CYS A 130 11.21 -7.17 -20.76
CA CYS A 130 10.65 -7.00 -22.11
C CYS A 130 9.13 -6.80 -22.10
N ARG A 131 8.44 -7.17 -21.01
CA ARG A 131 6.97 -7.18 -20.86
C ARG A 131 6.24 -8.00 -21.92
N SER A 132 6.88 -9.02 -22.45
CA SER A 132 6.36 -9.92 -23.47
C SER A 132 7.02 -11.29 -23.38
N GLY A 133 6.45 -12.26 -24.05
CA GLY A 133 6.98 -13.60 -24.08
C GLY A 133 6.57 -14.36 -25.33
N TYR A 134 6.91 -15.64 -25.35
CA TYR A 134 6.59 -16.55 -26.44
C TYR A 134 5.94 -17.81 -25.88
N TYR A 135 4.84 -18.20 -26.53
CA TYR A 135 4.19 -19.48 -26.31
C TYR A 135 4.54 -20.42 -27.47
N TYR A 136 5.23 -21.51 -27.15
CA TYR A 136 5.69 -22.53 -28.10
C TYR A 136 4.66 -23.64 -28.20
N ILE A 137 4.05 -23.79 -29.37
CA ILE A 137 3.08 -24.85 -29.68
C ILE A 137 3.62 -25.75 -30.79
N MET A 138 3.03 -26.94 -30.98
CA MET A 138 3.45 -27.88 -32.00
C MET A 138 3.53 -27.28 -33.41
N ASP A 139 2.65 -26.34 -33.74
CA ASP A 139 2.51 -25.76 -35.07
C ASP A 139 3.18 -24.37 -35.22
N GLY A 140 3.90 -23.85 -34.19
CA GLY A 140 4.53 -22.54 -34.28
C GLY A 140 4.87 -21.88 -32.96
N ILE A 141 5.14 -20.57 -33.02
CA ILE A 141 5.46 -19.72 -31.88
C ILE A 141 4.49 -18.54 -31.91
N ILE A 142 3.88 -18.25 -30.78
CA ILE A 142 2.94 -17.14 -30.61
C ILE A 142 3.59 -16.14 -29.66
N GLU A 143 3.69 -14.87 -30.07
CA GLU A 143 4.06 -13.79 -29.15
C GLU A 143 2.88 -13.51 -28.22
N ILE A 144 3.17 -13.39 -26.93
CA ILE A 144 2.16 -13.20 -25.86
C ILE A 144 2.51 -11.99 -24.99
N TYR A 145 1.47 -11.44 -24.38
CA TYR A 145 1.52 -10.28 -23.51
C TYR A 145 0.94 -10.60 -22.13
N GLN A 146 1.07 -9.68 -21.21
CA GLN A 146 0.67 -9.85 -19.81
C GLN A 146 -0.79 -10.36 -19.65
N ASN A 147 -1.69 -9.93 -20.51
CA ASN A 147 -3.09 -10.31 -20.43
C ASN A 147 -3.35 -11.78 -20.83
N ASP A 148 -2.51 -12.36 -21.70
CA ASP A 148 -2.62 -13.77 -22.10
C ASP A 148 -2.29 -14.72 -20.93
N LEU A 149 -1.48 -14.24 -19.98
CA LEU A 149 -1.13 -14.93 -18.73
C LEU A 149 -2.02 -14.51 -17.55
N THR A 150 -2.79 -13.44 -17.69
CA THR A 150 -3.40 -12.73 -16.56
C THR A 150 -2.35 -12.43 -15.49
N LEU A 151 -1.18 -11.96 -15.94
CA LEU A 151 0.01 -11.75 -15.12
C LEU A 151 -0.23 -10.64 -14.08
N ARG A 152 0.20 -10.88 -12.84
CA ARG A 152 0.22 -9.89 -11.76
C ARG A 152 1.60 -9.91 -11.12
N ILE A 153 2.17 -8.74 -10.88
CA ILE A 153 3.49 -8.59 -10.26
C ILE A 153 3.40 -7.47 -9.22
N ALA A 154 3.96 -7.70 -8.05
CA ALA A 154 4.15 -6.70 -7.01
C ALA A 154 5.50 -6.88 -6.28
N PRO A 155 6.10 -5.77 -5.80
CA PRO A 155 5.71 -4.38 -6.00
C PRO A 155 5.97 -3.85 -7.43
N THR A 156 5.44 -2.65 -7.75
CA THR A 156 5.69 -1.96 -9.03
C THR A 156 6.98 -1.13 -9.05
N ILE A 157 7.57 -0.90 -7.90
CA ILE A 157 8.83 -0.16 -7.66
C ILE A 157 10.00 -1.11 -7.50
N THR A 158 11.24 -0.58 -7.49
CA THR A 158 12.41 -1.38 -7.20
C THR A 158 12.30 -2.09 -5.85
N GLY A 159 12.78 -3.33 -5.79
CA GLY A 159 12.77 -4.15 -4.58
C GLY A 159 13.75 -5.31 -4.68
N GLU A 160 14.12 -5.87 -3.53
CA GLU A 160 14.94 -7.08 -3.40
C GLU A 160 14.10 -8.36 -3.55
N ARG A 161 12.79 -8.23 -3.58
CA ARG A 161 11.83 -9.34 -3.63
C ARG A 161 10.59 -8.97 -4.40
N PHE A 162 10.07 -9.95 -5.16
CA PHE A 162 8.84 -9.80 -5.95
C PHE A 162 7.95 -11.02 -5.80
N GLU A 163 6.64 -10.76 -5.88
CA GLU A 163 5.61 -11.78 -5.99
C GLU A 163 4.91 -11.67 -7.34
N ILE A 164 4.62 -12.84 -7.92
CA ILE A 164 4.11 -12.97 -9.28
C ILE A 164 2.97 -13.97 -9.27
N ALA A 165 1.88 -13.67 -9.95
CA ALA A 165 0.79 -14.61 -10.20
C ALA A 165 0.54 -14.78 -11.69
N ILE A 166 0.36 -16.02 -12.13
CA ILE A 166 -0.03 -16.43 -13.47
C ILE A 166 -1.34 -17.23 -13.36
N SER A 167 -2.35 -16.87 -14.15
CA SER A 167 -3.63 -17.58 -14.13
C SER A 167 -3.51 -19.03 -14.61
N ARG A 168 -4.05 -19.95 -13.84
CA ARG A 168 -4.16 -21.36 -14.21
C ARG A 168 -5.12 -21.59 -15.37
N SER A 169 -6.01 -20.63 -15.64
CA SER A 169 -6.89 -20.67 -16.83
C SER A 169 -6.27 -20.11 -18.10
N SER A 170 -5.01 -19.62 -18.05
CA SER A 170 -4.28 -19.18 -19.24
C SER A 170 -4.14 -20.29 -20.26
N ALA A 171 -4.08 -19.96 -21.56
CA ALA A 171 -3.90 -20.94 -22.62
C ALA A 171 -2.64 -21.79 -22.43
N ILE A 172 -1.59 -21.21 -21.89
CA ILE A 172 -0.32 -21.87 -21.61
C ILE A 172 -0.48 -22.95 -20.55
N LEU A 173 -1.10 -22.63 -19.39
CA LEU A 173 -1.31 -23.57 -18.29
C LEU A 173 -2.50 -24.52 -18.51
N THR A 174 -3.38 -24.26 -19.47
CA THR A 174 -4.46 -25.17 -19.86
C THR A 174 -4.15 -25.97 -21.11
N MET A 175 -2.95 -25.82 -21.69
CA MET A 175 -2.57 -26.48 -22.92
C MET A 175 -3.64 -26.30 -24.02
N ASP A 176 -3.98 -25.03 -24.32
CA ASP A 176 -5.08 -24.64 -25.21
C ASP A 176 -6.46 -25.18 -24.80
N GLY A 177 -6.69 -25.28 -23.49
CA GLY A 177 -7.96 -25.77 -22.93
C GLY A 177 -8.18 -27.28 -23.04
N THR A 178 -7.12 -28.03 -23.30
CA THR A 178 -7.22 -29.50 -23.48
C THR A 178 -7.01 -30.25 -22.16
N GLN A 179 -6.14 -29.75 -21.29
CA GLN A 179 -5.80 -30.39 -20.01
C GLN A 179 -5.12 -29.39 -19.08
N GLU A 180 -5.43 -29.42 -17.78
CA GLU A 180 -4.63 -28.76 -16.77
C GLU A 180 -3.42 -29.64 -16.41
N PRO A 181 -2.21 -29.09 -16.33
CA PRO A 181 -1.04 -29.84 -15.89
C PRO A 181 -1.18 -30.23 -14.42
N THR A 182 -0.72 -31.42 -14.07
CA THR A 182 -0.55 -31.85 -12.68
C THR A 182 0.85 -31.51 -12.17
N THR A 183 1.82 -31.47 -13.07
CA THR A 183 3.23 -31.22 -12.79
C THR A 183 3.81 -30.38 -13.92
N ILE A 184 4.63 -29.42 -13.58
CA ILE A 184 5.38 -28.57 -14.53
C ILE A 184 6.84 -28.50 -14.13
N LYS A 185 7.70 -28.06 -15.06
CA LYS A 185 9.08 -27.69 -14.76
C LYS A 185 9.34 -26.23 -14.98
N ILE A 186 10.16 -25.65 -14.13
CA ILE A 186 10.38 -24.20 -14.03
C ILE A 186 11.85 -23.92 -14.08
N VAL A 187 12.24 -22.92 -14.86
CA VAL A 187 13.57 -22.32 -14.86
C VAL A 187 13.43 -20.82 -14.82
N LEU A 188 14.21 -20.17 -13.95
CA LEU A 188 14.45 -18.72 -14.00
C LEU A 188 15.85 -18.49 -14.55
N GLN A 189 16.02 -17.43 -15.33
CA GLN A 189 17.32 -17.02 -15.87
C GLN A 189 17.42 -15.51 -15.78
N GLY A 190 18.50 -15.01 -15.17
CA GLY A 190 18.89 -13.60 -15.19
C GLY A 190 19.56 -13.19 -16.49
N GLY A 191 19.89 -11.92 -16.60
CA GLY A 191 20.60 -11.33 -17.73
C GLY A 191 22.12 -11.41 -17.62
N GLY A 192 22.79 -10.70 -18.55
CA GLY A 192 24.22 -10.47 -18.49
C GLY A 192 25.09 -11.48 -19.20
N ALA A 193 26.43 -11.35 -19.01
CA ALA A 193 27.43 -12.15 -19.69
C ALA A 193 27.61 -13.55 -19.09
N ALA A 194 27.28 -13.70 -17.81
CA ALA A 194 27.15 -14.97 -17.09
C ALA A 194 25.82 -14.90 -16.34
N PRO A 195 24.73 -15.30 -17.00
CA PRO A 195 23.41 -15.21 -16.36
C PRO A 195 23.33 -16.20 -15.21
N ASP A 196 22.68 -15.78 -14.15
CA ASP A 196 22.26 -16.68 -13.09
C ASP A 196 21.09 -17.56 -13.56
N ILE A 197 21.02 -18.81 -13.12
CA ILE A 197 20.05 -19.80 -13.61
C ILE A 197 19.54 -20.65 -12.44
N LEU A 198 18.26 -20.53 -12.13
CA LEU A 198 17.60 -21.37 -11.14
C LEU A 198 16.81 -22.52 -11.82
N PRO A 199 17.13 -23.78 -11.54
CA PRO A 199 18.26 -24.26 -10.75
C PRO A 199 19.56 -24.26 -11.56
N ASP A 200 20.73 -24.22 -10.89
CA ASP A 200 22.06 -24.38 -11.50
C ASP A 200 22.19 -25.61 -12.38
N GLU A 201 21.60 -26.70 -11.94
CA GLU A 201 21.68 -27.97 -12.67
C GLU A 201 20.57 -28.09 -13.73
N PRO A 202 20.89 -28.60 -14.94
CA PRO A 202 19.87 -28.74 -15.97
C PRO A 202 18.72 -29.68 -15.59
N GLY A 203 17.52 -29.36 -16.05
CA GLY A 203 16.32 -30.20 -15.87
C GLY A 203 15.15 -29.47 -15.21
N GLY A 204 15.39 -28.24 -14.74
CA GLY A 204 14.35 -27.39 -14.12
C GLY A 204 13.91 -27.87 -12.73
N ILE A 205 13.17 -27.02 -12.06
CA ILE A 205 12.52 -27.31 -10.77
C ILE A 205 11.17 -27.95 -11.09
N GLU A 206 10.94 -29.16 -10.60
CA GLU A 206 9.66 -29.84 -10.75
C GLU A 206 8.69 -29.35 -9.67
N TYR A 207 7.50 -28.90 -10.09
CA TYR A 207 6.41 -28.45 -9.22
C TYR A 207 5.15 -29.24 -9.51
N GLU A 208 4.58 -29.89 -8.48
CA GLU A 208 3.31 -30.58 -8.53
C GLU A 208 2.22 -29.68 -7.97
N PHE A 209 1.16 -29.43 -8.75
CA PHE A 209 0.05 -28.61 -8.31
C PHE A 209 -0.74 -29.25 -7.16
N ASP A 210 -0.89 -28.53 -6.06
CA ASP A 210 -1.80 -28.93 -4.99
C ASP A 210 -3.26 -28.73 -5.45
N SER A 211 -4.03 -29.79 -5.36
CA SER A 211 -5.46 -29.79 -5.68
C SER A 211 -6.36 -29.49 -4.47
N THR A 212 -5.77 -29.22 -3.30
CA THR A 212 -6.53 -28.84 -2.11
C THR A 212 -7.15 -27.46 -2.33
N PRO A 213 -8.49 -27.31 -2.27
CA PRO A 213 -9.11 -26.02 -2.49
C PRO A 213 -8.69 -24.99 -1.43
N VAL A 214 -8.24 -23.84 -1.87
CA VAL A 214 -8.07 -22.66 -1.01
C VAL A 214 -9.41 -21.93 -0.90
N PRO A 215 -9.91 -21.63 0.31
CA PRO A 215 -11.14 -20.86 0.47
C PRO A 215 -11.03 -19.48 -0.23
N SER A 216 -12.12 -19.01 -0.81
CA SER A 216 -12.21 -17.63 -1.30
C SER A 216 -11.94 -16.65 -0.15
N PRO A 217 -11.40 -15.46 -0.44
CA PRO A 217 -11.22 -14.43 0.59
C PRO A 217 -12.59 -14.05 1.19
N GLU A 218 -12.57 -13.62 2.44
CA GLU A 218 -13.75 -12.98 3.01
C GLU A 218 -14.12 -11.74 2.20
N ILE A 219 -15.39 -11.62 1.81
CA ILE A 219 -15.88 -10.49 1.04
C ILE A 219 -15.88 -9.25 1.93
N ILE A 220 -15.30 -8.15 1.43
CA ILE A 220 -15.39 -6.84 2.07
C ILE A 220 -16.62 -6.14 1.47
N THR A 221 -17.62 -5.90 2.28
CA THR A 221 -18.85 -5.19 1.88
C THR A 221 -18.58 -3.71 1.62
N LEU A 222 -19.39 -3.05 0.78
CA LEU A 222 -19.16 -1.63 0.45
C LEU A 222 -19.72 -0.66 1.51
N GLU A 223 -20.68 -1.08 2.34
CA GLU A 223 -21.22 -0.21 3.39
C GLU A 223 -20.17 0.16 4.44
N LYS A 224 -20.27 1.32 5.03
CA LYS A 224 -19.52 1.67 6.24
C LYS A 224 -19.89 0.73 7.38
N ASN A 225 -18.93 0.38 8.24
CA ASN A 225 -19.21 -0.47 9.41
C ASN A 225 -20.12 0.26 10.41
N GLU A 226 -19.90 1.56 10.59
CA GLU A 226 -20.74 2.46 11.37
C GLU A 226 -21.01 3.72 10.53
N MET A 227 -22.18 4.32 10.68
CA MET A 227 -22.58 5.49 9.87
C MET A 227 -21.75 6.74 10.17
N GLU A 228 -21.18 6.80 11.35
CA GLU A 228 -20.33 7.88 11.85
C GLU A 228 -18.89 7.81 11.31
N HIS A 229 -18.47 6.68 10.73
CA HIS A 229 -17.15 6.58 10.10
C HIS A 229 -17.05 7.55 8.92
N LEU A 230 -15.94 8.27 8.85
CA LEU A 230 -15.62 9.13 7.72
C LEU A 230 -14.97 8.32 6.61
N ARG A 231 -15.53 8.39 5.41
CA ARG A 231 -15.01 7.65 4.23
C ARG A 231 -14.24 8.54 3.30
N ILE A 232 -13.01 8.14 3.01
CA ILE A 232 -12.10 8.77 2.05
C ILE A 232 -12.03 7.91 0.79
N LEU A 233 -12.12 8.55 -0.37
CA LEU A 233 -11.96 7.94 -1.70
C LEU A 233 -10.79 8.59 -2.44
N SER A 234 -9.89 7.79 -3.00
CA SER A 234 -8.94 8.18 -4.05
C SER A 234 -9.35 7.55 -5.37
N TYR A 235 -9.45 8.36 -6.44
CA TYR A 235 -9.83 7.86 -7.74
C TYR A 235 -9.31 8.73 -8.90
N ASN A 236 -8.36 8.20 -9.68
CA ASN A 236 -8.00 8.77 -10.97
C ASN A 236 -9.16 8.50 -11.96
N VAL A 237 -9.81 9.57 -12.44
CA VAL A 237 -11.00 9.48 -13.30
C VAL A 237 -10.66 9.49 -14.79
N ARG A 238 -9.40 9.36 -15.12
CA ARG A 238 -8.88 9.26 -16.49
C ARG A 238 -9.46 10.30 -17.43
N GLN A 239 -8.70 11.36 -17.66
CA GLN A 239 -8.99 12.37 -18.70
C GLN A 239 -10.45 12.87 -18.67
N ASN A 240 -10.79 13.58 -17.58
CA ASN A 240 -12.11 14.21 -17.42
C ASN A 240 -13.31 13.25 -17.39
N GLY A 241 -13.12 12.01 -16.93
CA GLY A 241 -14.15 10.96 -16.96
C GLY A 241 -15.47 11.32 -16.30
N LEU A 242 -15.45 12.16 -15.25
CA LEU A 242 -16.67 12.61 -14.57
C LEU A 242 -17.63 13.39 -15.50
N PHE A 243 -17.13 14.01 -16.56
CA PHE A 243 -17.90 14.80 -17.51
C PHE A 243 -17.98 14.15 -18.89
N ASP A 244 -17.39 12.98 -19.08
CA ASP A 244 -17.50 12.23 -20.31
C ASP A 244 -18.87 11.51 -20.36
N SER A 245 -19.72 11.91 -21.29
CA SER A 245 -21.07 11.37 -21.41
C SER A 245 -21.14 9.86 -21.70
N GLU A 246 -20.02 9.25 -22.10
CA GLU A 246 -19.93 7.80 -22.33
C GLU A 246 -19.55 7.02 -21.06
N ARG A 247 -19.08 7.71 -20.02
CA ARG A 247 -18.57 7.12 -18.77
C ARG A 247 -19.20 7.68 -17.49
N GLN A 248 -19.90 8.81 -17.57
CA GLN A 248 -20.45 9.51 -16.42
C GLN A 248 -21.42 8.64 -15.61
N ALA A 249 -22.20 7.80 -16.28
CA ALA A 249 -23.18 6.94 -15.61
C ALA A 249 -22.51 5.85 -14.75
N GLU A 250 -21.36 5.33 -15.18
CA GLU A 250 -20.53 4.39 -14.43
C GLU A 250 -19.98 5.05 -13.17
N PHE A 251 -19.40 6.26 -13.29
CA PHE A 251 -18.92 7.03 -12.14
C PHE A 251 -20.05 7.33 -11.15
N GLU A 252 -21.23 7.73 -11.63
CA GLU A 252 -22.40 7.99 -10.79
C GLU A 252 -22.78 6.75 -9.96
N ARG A 253 -22.88 5.56 -10.60
CA ARG A 253 -23.19 4.31 -9.90
C ARG A 253 -22.13 3.96 -8.86
N ILE A 254 -20.85 4.00 -9.25
CA ILE A 254 -19.74 3.70 -8.36
C ILE A 254 -19.72 4.63 -7.14
N ILE A 255 -19.75 5.95 -7.36
CA ILE A 255 -19.66 6.93 -6.28
C ILE A 255 -20.89 6.87 -5.37
N LYS A 256 -22.09 6.64 -5.92
CA LYS A 256 -23.31 6.44 -5.13
C LYS A 256 -23.29 5.16 -4.30
N ALA A 257 -22.71 4.06 -4.83
CA ALA A 257 -22.58 2.81 -4.09
C ALA A 257 -21.56 2.93 -2.94
N LEU A 258 -20.58 3.82 -3.06
CA LEU A 258 -19.50 4.00 -2.11
C LEU A 258 -19.81 5.04 -1.03
N GLU A 259 -20.66 6.02 -1.30
CA GLU A 259 -21.06 7.12 -0.38
C GLU A 259 -19.86 7.78 0.35
N PRO A 260 -18.83 8.29 -0.36
CA PRO A 260 -17.68 8.89 0.26
C PRO A 260 -17.99 10.27 0.87
N ASP A 261 -17.24 10.65 1.90
CA ASP A 261 -17.34 11.95 2.55
C ASP A 261 -16.29 12.93 2.06
N ILE A 262 -15.08 12.40 1.73
CA ILE A 262 -13.95 13.15 1.18
C ILE A 262 -13.41 12.38 -0.01
N MET A 263 -13.17 13.07 -1.12
CA MET A 263 -12.69 12.48 -2.37
C MET A 263 -11.50 13.26 -2.92
N GLY A 264 -10.44 12.53 -3.30
CA GLY A 264 -9.35 13.03 -4.12
C GLY A 264 -9.48 12.45 -5.53
N PHE A 265 -9.79 13.32 -6.50
CA PHE A 265 -9.81 12.95 -7.91
C PHE A 265 -8.55 13.43 -8.61
N GLN A 266 -8.02 12.59 -9.51
CA GLN A 266 -6.91 12.93 -10.40
C GLN A 266 -7.42 12.86 -11.85
N GLU A 267 -6.79 13.61 -12.74
CA GLU A 267 -7.18 13.75 -14.15
C GLU A 267 -8.64 14.23 -14.38
N ALA A 268 -9.19 15.01 -13.43
CA ALA A 268 -10.58 15.45 -13.53
C ALA A 268 -10.79 16.64 -14.49
N TYR A 269 -9.81 16.97 -15.33
CA TYR A 269 -9.93 17.89 -16.48
C TYR A 269 -9.30 17.28 -17.73
N ASP A 270 -9.67 17.82 -18.88
CA ASP A 270 -9.04 17.54 -20.17
C ASP A 270 -8.12 18.69 -20.63
N ASP A 271 -7.38 18.50 -21.73
CA ASP A 271 -6.50 19.50 -22.33
C ASP A 271 -7.21 20.81 -22.75
N ASN A 272 -8.54 20.85 -22.73
CA ASN A 272 -9.36 22.01 -23.08
C ASN A 272 -9.76 22.83 -21.84
N ASP A 273 -9.55 22.29 -20.65
CA ASP A 273 -9.73 22.93 -19.33
C ASP A 273 -11.04 23.72 -19.22
N THR A 274 -12.14 23.00 -19.43
CA THR A 274 -13.48 23.62 -19.47
C THR A 274 -14.24 23.46 -18.16
N ASN A 275 -13.86 22.50 -17.32
CA ASN A 275 -14.55 22.22 -16.05
C ASN A 275 -13.81 22.89 -14.89
N ASP A 276 -14.57 23.52 -14.02
CA ASP A 276 -14.07 24.16 -12.81
C ASP A 276 -14.73 23.60 -11.54
N VAL A 277 -14.41 24.18 -10.41
CA VAL A 277 -14.98 23.76 -9.10
C VAL A 277 -16.51 23.85 -9.09
N ASN A 278 -17.13 24.82 -9.80
CA ASN A 278 -18.58 24.96 -9.82
C ASN A 278 -19.24 23.85 -10.63
N ASP A 279 -18.58 23.36 -11.68
CA ASP A 279 -19.10 22.24 -12.49
C ASP A 279 -19.11 20.95 -11.67
N ILE A 280 -18.05 20.69 -10.88
CA ILE A 280 -17.98 19.55 -9.95
C ILE A 280 -19.02 19.70 -8.84
N GLU A 281 -19.17 20.89 -8.22
CA GLU A 281 -20.22 21.13 -7.23
C GLU A 281 -21.59 20.83 -7.78
N ALA A 282 -21.91 21.34 -8.97
CA ALA A 282 -23.20 21.11 -9.62
C ALA A 282 -23.46 19.63 -9.94
N LEU A 283 -22.42 18.89 -10.35
CA LEU A 283 -22.49 17.46 -10.61
C LEU A 283 -22.82 16.68 -9.33
N PHE A 284 -22.15 17.00 -8.22
CA PHE A 284 -22.36 16.33 -6.95
C PHE A 284 -23.70 16.74 -6.29
N GLU A 285 -24.17 17.97 -6.49
CA GLU A 285 -25.53 18.37 -6.09
C GLU A 285 -26.61 17.57 -6.83
N ASP A 286 -26.38 17.24 -8.13
CA ASP A 286 -27.30 16.41 -8.91
C ASP A 286 -27.26 14.94 -8.43
N TRP A 287 -26.08 14.41 -8.17
CA TRP A 287 -25.92 13.02 -7.72
C TRP A 287 -26.40 12.82 -6.27
N PHE A 288 -26.21 13.80 -5.38
CA PHE A 288 -26.54 13.76 -3.95
C PHE A 288 -27.38 14.98 -3.53
N PRO A 289 -28.66 15.05 -3.92
CA PRO A 289 -29.49 16.21 -3.64
C PRO A 289 -29.61 16.52 -2.15
N GLY A 290 -29.32 17.75 -1.78
CA GLY A 290 -29.44 18.24 -0.40
C GLY A 290 -28.19 18.01 0.46
N VAL A 291 -27.11 17.51 -0.10
CA VAL A 291 -25.78 17.47 0.53
C VAL A 291 -25.01 18.72 0.09
N ASN A 292 -24.38 19.39 1.03
CA ASN A 292 -23.46 20.48 0.71
C ASN A 292 -22.08 19.89 0.36
N TRP A 293 -21.52 20.30 -0.76
CA TRP A 293 -20.19 19.91 -1.18
C TRP A 293 -19.28 21.12 -1.24
N TYR A 294 -18.05 20.95 -0.77
CA TYR A 294 -16.98 21.92 -0.86
C TYR A 294 -15.93 21.39 -1.79
N VAL A 295 -15.58 22.16 -2.80
CA VAL A 295 -14.65 21.72 -3.87
C VAL A 295 -13.45 22.64 -3.91
N SER A 296 -12.28 22.05 -4.03
CA SER A 296 -11.03 22.74 -4.32
C SER A 296 -10.31 22.02 -5.45
N SER A 297 -9.57 22.76 -6.26
CA SER A 297 -8.78 22.19 -7.35
C SER A 297 -7.43 22.87 -7.50
N ASP A 298 -6.50 22.17 -8.11
CA ASP A 298 -5.32 22.74 -8.71
C ASP A 298 -5.48 22.82 -10.24
N TRP A 299 -4.47 23.39 -10.90
CA TRP A 299 -4.46 23.53 -12.36
C TRP A 299 -3.95 22.29 -13.12
N ASN A 300 -3.67 21.19 -12.40
CA ASN A 300 -3.20 19.92 -12.94
C ASN A 300 -4.28 18.82 -12.95
N GLY A 301 -5.54 19.17 -12.64
CA GLY A 301 -6.65 18.23 -12.63
C GLY A 301 -6.79 17.42 -11.37
N ASN A 302 -6.13 17.85 -10.29
CA ASN A 302 -6.42 17.35 -8.96
C ASN A 302 -7.62 18.12 -8.39
N PHE A 303 -8.64 17.39 -7.95
CA PHE A 303 -9.79 17.94 -7.25
C PHE A 303 -9.95 17.27 -5.90
N VAL A 304 -10.28 18.07 -4.90
CA VAL A 304 -10.80 17.59 -3.61
C VAL A 304 -12.26 17.98 -3.52
N VAL A 305 -13.11 16.98 -3.29
CA VAL A 305 -14.55 17.15 -3.08
C VAL A 305 -14.87 16.64 -1.69
N SER A 306 -15.47 17.47 -0.83
CA SER A 306 -15.66 17.17 0.57
C SER A 306 -17.02 17.62 1.07
N ARG A 307 -17.61 16.86 2.02
CA ARG A 307 -18.76 17.30 2.82
C ARG A 307 -18.36 18.31 3.89
N TYR A 308 -17.06 18.41 4.19
CA TYR A 308 -16.52 19.28 5.22
C TYR A 308 -16.01 20.59 4.62
N PRO A 309 -16.22 21.73 5.30
CA PRO A 309 -15.69 23.01 4.86
C PRO A 309 -14.17 22.99 4.72
N ILE A 310 -13.66 23.70 3.71
CA ILE A 310 -12.23 23.88 3.52
C ILE A 310 -11.77 25.10 4.30
N LEU A 311 -10.98 24.86 5.37
CA LEU A 311 -10.43 25.92 6.23
C LEU A 311 -9.24 26.61 5.55
N HIS A 312 -8.34 25.83 4.97
CA HIS A 312 -7.17 26.32 4.27
C HIS A 312 -6.88 25.45 3.04
N GLN A 313 -6.29 26.09 2.04
CA GLN A 313 -5.76 25.43 0.84
C GLN A 313 -4.31 25.85 0.63
N GLY A 314 -3.44 24.88 0.33
CA GLY A 314 -2.06 25.10 -0.06
C GLY A 314 -1.75 24.33 -1.34
N ASN A 315 -1.46 25.06 -2.42
CA ASN A 315 -0.94 24.48 -3.65
C ASN A 315 0.56 24.72 -3.66
N HIS A 316 1.36 23.70 -3.45
CA HIS A 316 2.78 23.86 -3.28
C HIS A 316 3.64 23.13 -4.29
N SER A 317 3.20 22.02 -4.80
CA SER A 317 3.82 21.47 -5.98
C SER A 317 2.84 21.56 -7.13
N TRP A 318 3.35 21.58 -8.32
CA TRP A 318 2.49 21.59 -9.52
C TRP A 318 1.88 20.20 -9.81
N ARG A 319 1.95 19.25 -8.86
CA ARG A 319 1.39 17.90 -8.94
C ARG A 319 0.67 17.47 -7.67
N SER A 320 0.63 18.32 -6.66
CA SER A 320 0.00 18.02 -5.37
C SER A 320 -0.74 19.23 -4.84
N MET A 321 -1.89 18.99 -4.25
CA MET A 321 -2.65 19.99 -3.51
C MET A 321 -2.96 19.47 -2.10
N GLY A 322 -2.90 20.36 -1.11
CA GLY A 322 -3.27 20.07 0.26
C GLY A 322 -4.39 20.99 0.74
N VAL A 323 -5.38 20.44 1.42
CA VAL A 323 -6.48 21.17 2.04
C VAL A 323 -6.60 20.79 3.51
N LEU A 324 -6.86 21.77 4.37
CA LEU A 324 -7.25 21.54 5.75
C LEU A 324 -8.78 21.56 5.82
N LEU A 325 -9.39 20.45 6.20
CA LEU A 325 -10.82 20.25 6.27
C LEU A 325 -11.31 20.39 7.71
N ASP A 326 -12.48 21.00 7.89
CA ASP A 326 -13.16 21.14 9.18
C ASP A 326 -13.91 19.84 9.52
N THR A 327 -13.19 18.88 10.05
CA THR A 327 -13.72 17.57 10.49
C THR A 327 -13.89 17.48 12.01
N GLU A 328 -13.88 18.62 12.73
CA GLU A 328 -13.95 18.64 14.21
C GLU A 328 -15.20 17.94 14.77
N GLU A 329 -16.33 17.96 14.04
CA GLU A 329 -17.57 17.32 14.51
C GLU A 329 -17.47 15.79 14.54
N ASP A 330 -16.77 15.19 13.57
CA ASP A 330 -16.70 13.73 13.37
C ASP A 330 -15.36 13.12 13.80
N LEU A 331 -14.25 13.88 13.76
CA LEU A 331 -12.92 13.40 14.15
C LEU A 331 -12.33 14.10 15.39
N GLY A 332 -13.05 15.08 15.97
CA GLY A 332 -12.53 15.87 17.09
C GLY A 332 -11.39 16.83 16.73
N THR A 333 -10.96 16.87 15.47
CA THR A 333 -9.85 17.69 14.96
C THR A 333 -10.02 17.95 13.47
N PRO A 334 -9.46 19.05 12.91
CA PRO A 334 -9.33 19.21 11.47
C PRO A 334 -8.45 18.11 10.85
N LEU A 335 -8.72 17.76 9.58
CA LEU A 335 -7.96 16.79 8.80
C LEU A 335 -7.16 17.52 7.72
N PHE A 336 -5.85 17.28 7.62
CA PHE A 336 -5.05 17.72 6.49
C PHE A 336 -5.05 16.64 5.40
N PHE A 337 -5.73 16.95 4.31
CA PHE A 337 -5.91 16.03 3.18
C PHE A 337 -5.08 16.48 1.99
N ILE A 338 -4.21 15.59 1.49
CA ILE A 338 -3.35 15.83 0.32
C ILE A 338 -3.83 14.93 -0.82
N ASN A 339 -3.96 15.52 -2.01
CA ASN A 339 -4.28 14.82 -3.25
C ASN A 339 -3.19 15.07 -4.29
N SER A 340 -2.59 14.00 -4.83
CA SER A 340 -1.46 14.08 -5.76
C SER A 340 -1.69 13.26 -7.03
N HIS A 341 -1.16 13.79 -8.15
CA HIS A 341 -1.01 13.05 -9.39
C HIS A 341 0.41 13.28 -9.93
N PHE A 342 1.35 12.39 -9.55
CA PHE A 342 2.75 12.53 -9.95
C PHE A 342 2.98 12.16 -11.41
N SER A 343 4.14 12.55 -11.93
CA SER A 343 4.53 12.30 -13.32
C SER A 343 4.59 10.81 -13.62
N CYS A 344 3.96 10.37 -14.72
CA CYS A 344 3.90 8.97 -15.11
C CYS A 344 5.20 8.43 -15.74
N CYS A 345 5.19 7.16 -16.00
CA CYS A 345 6.11 6.48 -16.92
C CYS A 345 7.58 6.57 -16.46
N ASP A 346 8.54 6.84 -17.36
CA ASP A 346 9.98 6.90 -17.06
C ASP A 346 10.43 8.18 -16.35
N ALA A 347 9.51 9.04 -15.90
CA ALA A 347 9.82 10.34 -15.31
C ALA A 347 10.27 10.25 -13.84
N ASN A 348 11.19 9.34 -13.52
CA ASN A 348 11.67 9.11 -12.15
C ASN A 348 12.25 10.37 -11.48
N ASP A 349 13.09 11.12 -12.20
CA ASP A 349 13.70 12.36 -11.68
C ASP A 349 12.63 13.42 -11.36
N ASN A 350 11.62 13.55 -12.22
CA ASN A 350 10.52 14.50 -11.99
C ASN A 350 9.68 14.07 -10.77
N ARG A 351 9.41 12.77 -10.61
CA ARG A 351 8.69 12.27 -9.43
C ARG A 351 9.49 12.53 -8.15
N GLN A 352 10.81 12.31 -8.18
CA GLN A 352 11.66 12.58 -7.02
C GLN A 352 11.61 14.06 -6.64
N GLU A 353 11.73 14.97 -7.61
CA GLU A 353 11.60 16.42 -7.36
C GLU A 353 10.22 16.75 -6.75
N GLN A 354 9.14 16.15 -7.28
CA GLN A 354 7.78 16.40 -6.81
C GLN A 354 7.54 15.92 -5.36
N VAL A 355 8.10 14.77 -5.00
CA VAL A 355 7.97 14.26 -3.62
C VAL A 355 8.87 15.00 -2.64
N ASP A 356 10.09 15.41 -3.02
CA ASP A 356 10.97 16.25 -2.20
C ASP A 356 10.30 17.59 -1.89
N GLU A 357 9.71 18.26 -2.92
CA GLU A 357 8.98 19.51 -2.78
C GLU A 357 7.78 19.37 -1.84
N LEU A 358 6.99 18.30 -2.01
CA LEU A 358 5.82 18.03 -1.18
C LEU A 358 6.21 17.80 0.28
N MET A 359 7.22 16.96 0.52
CA MET A 359 7.63 16.66 1.90
C MET A 359 8.27 17.87 2.60
N SER A 360 9.01 18.71 1.85
CA SER A 360 9.45 20.03 2.35
C SER A 360 8.26 20.89 2.81
N PHE A 361 7.19 20.91 2.03
CA PHE A 361 5.97 21.67 2.38
C PHE A 361 5.27 21.11 3.62
N VAL A 362 5.11 19.78 3.73
CA VAL A 362 4.52 19.12 4.92
C VAL A 362 5.34 19.46 6.16
N ARG A 363 6.68 19.39 6.07
CA ARG A 363 7.59 19.76 7.17
C ARG A 363 7.35 21.22 7.59
N ASP A 364 7.25 22.14 6.64
CA ASP A 364 7.07 23.56 6.90
C ASP A 364 5.71 23.85 7.54
N LEU A 365 4.63 23.15 7.15
CA LEU A 365 3.33 23.24 7.80
C LEU A 365 3.37 22.77 9.25
N LYS A 366 4.01 21.61 9.51
CA LYS A 366 4.19 21.08 10.88
C LYS A 366 5.00 22.02 11.77
N ASN A 367 5.95 22.75 11.21
CA ASN A 367 6.81 23.71 11.92
C ASN A 367 6.22 25.14 11.97
N GLY A 368 5.03 25.38 11.43
CA GLY A 368 4.41 26.71 11.37
C GLY A 368 5.12 27.71 10.47
N LEU A 369 5.88 27.25 9.49
CA LEU A 369 6.61 28.05 8.52
C LEU A 369 5.87 28.16 7.17
N GLY A 370 4.82 27.36 6.98
CA GLY A 370 3.99 27.35 5.78
C GLY A 370 2.95 28.48 5.74
N PRO A 371 2.05 28.50 4.74
CA PRO A 371 0.98 29.49 4.61
C PRO A 371 -0.07 29.39 5.72
N PHE A 372 -0.17 28.24 6.38
CA PHE A 372 -0.88 27.97 7.63
C PHE A 372 -0.06 26.96 8.45
N ALA A 373 -0.41 26.77 9.70
CA ALA A 373 0.25 25.79 10.56
C ALA A 373 -0.68 24.62 10.79
N LEU A 374 -0.13 23.40 10.85
CA LEU A 374 -0.81 22.24 11.40
C LEU A 374 -0.60 22.23 12.91
N GLU A 375 -1.66 22.09 13.67
CA GLU A 375 -1.56 21.83 15.10
C GLU A 375 -1.00 20.43 15.34
N TYR A 376 -0.30 20.26 16.45
CA TYR A 376 0.24 18.93 16.80
C TYR A 376 -0.90 17.92 16.92
N GLY A 377 -0.76 16.78 16.27
CA GLY A 377 -1.79 15.76 16.25
C GLY A 377 -2.85 15.94 15.16
N THR A 378 -2.76 16.97 14.29
CA THR A 378 -3.62 17.07 13.11
C THR A 378 -3.42 15.85 12.20
N PRO A 379 -4.43 14.99 11.98
CA PRO A 379 -4.31 13.87 11.06
C PRO A 379 -3.90 14.31 9.66
N ILE A 380 -2.99 13.58 9.05
CA ILE A 380 -2.56 13.78 7.65
C ILE A 380 -2.95 12.54 6.86
N VAL A 381 -3.68 12.73 5.76
CA VAL A 381 -3.99 11.69 4.79
C VAL A 381 -3.57 12.17 3.41
N HIS A 382 -2.68 11.43 2.78
CA HIS A 382 -2.18 11.70 1.43
C HIS A 382 -2.64 10.61 0.48
N VAL A 383 -3.47 10.98 -0.49
CA VAL A 383 -4.01 10.07 -1.49
C VAL A 383 -3.59 10.48 -2.90
N GLY A 384 -3.73 9.59 -3.85
CA GLY A 384 -3.62 9.90 -5.27
C GLY A 384 -2.98 8.83 -6.12
N ASP A 385 -2.91 9.13 -7.41
CA ASP A 385 -2.13 8.39 -8.38
C ASP A 385 -0.66 8.86 -8.30
N PHE A 386 0.15 8.07 -7.57
CA PHE A 386 1.55 8.42 -7.37
C PHE A 386 2.44 7.97 -8.55
N ASN A 387 1.90 7.15 -9.46
CA ASN A 387 2.63 6.64 -10.62
C ASN A 387 3.99 6.01 -10.26
N LEU A 388 4.09 5.35 -9.10
CA LEU A 388 5.33 4.74 -8.63
C LEU A 388 5.61 3.44 -9.39
N VAL A 389 6.35 3.57 -10.49
CA VAL A 389 6.71 2.47 -11.40
C VAL A 389 8.23 2.42 -11.65
N GLY A 390 9.03 2.96 -10.74
CA GLY A 390 10.48 3.06 -10.85
C GLY A 390 11.16 2.88 -9.51
N HIS A 391 12.01 3.84 -9.14
CA HIS A 391 12.80 3.76 -7.92
C HIS A 391 11.95 3.83 -6.64
N ARG A 392 12.24 2.94 -5.68
CA ARG A 392 11.64 2.91 -4.35
C ARG A 392 11.86 4.20 -3.58
N GLN A 393 12.95 4.92 -3.85
CA GLN A 393 13.31 6.15 -3.15
C GLN A 393 12.17 7.17 -3.09
N GLN A 394 11.34 7.27 -4.13
CA GLN A 394 10.20 8.19 -4.16
C GLN A 394 9.16 7.85 -3.06
N LEU A 395 8.90 6.55 -2.85
CA LEU A 395 8.03 6.12 -1.76
C LEU A 395 8.70 6.35 -0.40
N THR A 396 9.99 6.07 -0.27
CA THR A 396 10.76 6.32 0.96
C THR A 396 10.74 7.81 1.33
N THR A 397 10.91 8.71 0.35
CA THR A 397 10.76 10.15 0.61
C THR A 397 9.36 10.48 1.17
N LEU A 398 8.30 9.90 0.60
CA LEU A 398 6.92 10.16 1.04
C LEU A 398 6.60 9.58 2.41
N THR A 399 7.12 8.39 2.73
CA THR A 399 6.84 7.71 4.00
C THR A 399 7.77 8.16 5.12
N ASP A 400 9.07 8.21 4.85
CA ASP A 400 10.11 8.44 5.88
C ASP A 400 10.59 9.90 5.91
N GLY A 401 10.18 10.74 4.95
CA GLY A 401 10.64 12.12 4.85
C GLY A 401 12.12 12.25 4.46
N ASP A 402 12.67 11.22 3.79
CA ASP A 402 14.06 11.16 3.30
C ASP A 402 14.16 11.99 1.99
N ILE A 403 14.48 13.27 2.13
CA ILE A 403 14.55 14.25 1.04
C ILE A 403 15.88 14.10 0.31
N VAL A 404 15.82 13.76 -0.99
CA VAL A 404 17.03 13.51 -1.79
C VAL A 404 17.78 14.81 -2.11
N ASP A 405 17.09 15.87 -2.48
CA ASP A 405 17.71 17.19 -2.72
C ASP A 405 17.57 18.12 -1.51
N GLU A 406 18.25 17.79 -0.42
CA GLU A 406 18.28 18.62 0.80
C GLU A 406 18.79 20.05 0.55
N ALA A 407 19.59 20.26 -0.49
CA ALA A 407 20.11 21.58 -0.80
C ALA A 407 19.01 22.54 -1.27
N SER A 408 18.01 22.02 -1.99
CA SER A 408 16.88 22.79 -2.50
C SER A 408 15.69 22.75 -1.54
N TYR A 409 15.42 21.60 -0.92
CA TYR A 409 14.19 21.33 -0.17
C TYR A 409 14.40 21.19 1.34
N GLY A 410 15.65 21.23 1.82
CA GLY A 410 15.98 21.18 3.24
C GLY A 410 16.12 19.75 3.77
N ILE A 411 16.42 19.63 5.07
CA ILE A 411 16.79 18.37 5.71
C ILE A 411 15.61 17.39 5.86
N ASP A 412 15.94 16.13 6.03
CA ASP A 412 15.02 15.05 6.37
C ASP A 412 14.22 15.31 7.64
N PHE A 413 13.07 14.66 7.74
CA PHE A 413 12.24 14.67 8.94
C PHE A 413 11.28 13.49 8.93
N LEU A 414 10.90 13.00 10.07
CA LEU A 414 9.84 11.99 10.16
C LEU A 414 8.46 12.66 10.13
N PRO A 415 7.60 12.28 9.18
CA PRO A 415 6.38 13.04 8.91
C PRO A 415 5.23 12.77 9.87
N ASP A 416 5.19 11.64 10.58
CA ASP A 416 4.18 11.40 11.60
C ASP A 416 4.46 12.20 12.89
N TRP A 417 3.49 12.26 13.79
CA TRP A 417 3.54 13.10 14.99
C TRP A 417 4.34 12.50 16.14
N ASP A 418 4.56 11.19 16.13
CA ASP A 418 5.36 10.47 17.11
C ASP A 418 6.80 10.23 16.65
N ASP A 419 7.25 10.98 15.63
CA ASP A 419 8.56 10.83 15.00
C ASP A 419 8.73 9.44 14.35
N SER A 420 7.70 8.93 13.69
CA SER A 420 7.71 7.73 12.85
C SER A 420 7.41 8.06 11.38
N PRO A 421 7.59 7.11 10.43
CA PRO A 421 7.13 7.22 9.05
C PRO A 421 5.60 7.33 8.94
N LEU A 422 5.09 7.86 7.83
CA LEU A 422 3.70 7.64 7.43
C LEU A 422 3.48 6.18 7.06
N THR A 423 2.34 5.63 7.42
CA THR A 423 1.96 4.28 7.03
C THR A 423 1.38 4.26 5.62
N ASP A 424 1.92 3.38 4.75
CA ASP A 424 1.31 3.03 3.46
C ASP A 424 0.20 2.01 3.70
N LEU A 425 -1.04 2.43 3.47
CA LEU A 425 -2.22 1.59 3.67
C LEU A 425 -2.33 0.55 2.55
N PHE A 426 -2.08 -0.71 2.83
CA PHE A 426 -2.29 -1.78 1.87
C PHE A 426 -3.75 -2.22 1.85
N SER A 427 -4.36 -2.19 0.66
CA SER A 427 -5.76 -2.57 0.47
C SER A 427 -5.88 -3.63 -0.61
N ARG A 428 -6.57 -4.73 -0.31
CA ARG A 428 -6.94 -5.70 -1.33
C ARG A 428 -8.28 -5.36 -1.98
N HIS A 429 -8.57 -5.98 -3.10
CA HIS A 429 -9.90 -5.94 -3.70
C HIS A 429 -10.94 -6.59 -2.78
N THR A 430 -12.18 -6.14 -2.92
CA THR A 430 -13.30 -6.63 -2.09
C THR A 430 -13.52 -8.14 -2.18
N HIS A 431 -13.30 -8.75 -3.34
CA HIS A 431 -13.66 -10.14 -3.64
C HIS A 431 -12.48 -11.06 -3.98
N ILE A 432 -11.29 -10.51 -4.29
CA ILE A 432 -10.11 -11.29 -4.69
C ILE A 432 -8.86 -10.86 -3.92
N ARG A 433 -7.84 -11.73 -3.89
CA ARG A 433 -6.54 -11.50 -3.22
C ARG A 433 -5.57 -10.76 -4.13
N MET A 434 -5.96 -9.54 -4.54
CA MET A 434 -5.15 -8.68 -5.41
C MET A 434 -5.15 -7.26 -4.87
N GLY A 435 -4.02 -6.57 -4.94
CA GLY A 435 -3.82 -5.20 -4.44
C GLY A 435 -3.61 -4.15 -5.54
N TYR A 436 -3.66 -4.52 -6.83
CA TYR A 436 -3.48 -3.54 -7.91
C TYR A 436 -4.62 -2.52 -7.95
N THR A 437 -4.28 -1.29 -8.32
CA THR A 437 -5.24 -0.18 -8.45
C THR A 437 -5.34 0.34 -9.88
N TRP A 438 -4.42 -0.05 -10.75
CA TRP A 438 -4.44 0.26 -12.18
C TRP A 438 -4.48 -1.01 -13.02
N ARG A 439 -5.29 -1.02 -14.08
CA ARG A 439 -5.41 -2.13 -15.04
C ARG A 439 -5.80 -1.63 -16.42
N LYS A 440 -5.04 -2.06 -17.43
CA LYS A 440 -5.38 -1.80 -18.83
C LYS A 440 -5.01 -3.02 -19.68
N ASP A 441 -6.00 -3.83 -20.02
CA ASP A 441 -5.77 -5.12 -20.68
C ASP A 441 -5.02 -5.02 -22.02
N GLY A 442 -5.16 -3.92 -22.75
CA GLY A 442 -4.41 -3.66 -23.99
C GLY A 442 -3.02 -3.03 -23.80
N SER A 443 -2.56 -2.85 -22.54
CA SER A 443 -1.21 -2.34 -22.24
C SER A 443 -0.19 -3.46 -22.22
N GLU A 444 1.07 -3.11 -22.50
CA GLU A 444 2.21 -4.01 -22.27
C GLU A 444 2.55 -4.16 -20.77
N PHE A 445 2.14 -3.18 -19.93
CA PHE A 445 2.34 -3.25 -18.49
C PHE A 445 1.24 -4.09 -17.84
N ASN A 446 1.63 -4.97 -16.91
CA ASN A 446 0.67 -5.68 -16.07
C ASN A 446 0.00 -4.74 -15.06
N PRO A 447 -1.19 -5.10 -14.56
CA PRO A 447 -1.84 -4.38 -13.48
C PRO A 447 -0.92 -4.19 -12.27
N GLY A 448 -0.95 -2.99 -11.69
CA GLY A 448 -0.08 -2.61 -10.58
C GLY A 448 -0.72 -1.63 -9.60
N LYS A 449 -0.09 -1.46 -8.44
CA LYS A 449 -0.48 -0.47 -7.43
C LYS A 449 0.12 0.89 -7.82
N LEU A 450 -0.69 1.79 -8.39
CA LEU A 450 -0.29 3.15 -8.74
C LEU A 450 -0.93 4.19 -7.80
N ASP A 451 -2.11 3.87 -7.24
CA ASP A 451 -2.84 4.72 -6.32
C ASP A 451 -2.48 4.35 -4.89
N TYR A 452 -2.15 5.35 -4.09
CA TYR A 452 -1.69 5.21 -2.72
C TYR A 452 -2.59 5.95 -1.74
N ILE A 453 -2.60 5.49 -0.50
CA ILE A 453 -3.11 6.20 0.68
C ILE A 453 -2.03 6.09 1.73
N LEU A 454 -1.40 7.22 2.08
CA LEU A 454 -0.46 7.33 3.18
C LEU A 454 -1.14 8.11 4.31
N TYR A 455 -0.88 7.76 5.56
CA TYR A 455 -1.53 8.44 6.68
C TYR A 455 -0.65 8.41 7.95
N THR A 456 -0.96 9.32 8.87
CA THR A 456 -0.36 9.38 10.21
C THR A 456 -1.05 8.36 11.12
N ASP A 457 -0.41 7.22 11.37
CA ASP A 457 -0.98 6.13 12.16
C ASP A 457 -0.91 6.39 13.68
N SER A 458 -0.09 7.35 14.10
CA SER A 458 -0.07 7.83 15.50
C SER A 458 -1.38 8.50 15.94
N VAL A 459 -2.18 9.00 14.98
CA VAL A 459 -3.40 9.79 15.23
C VAL A 459 -4.62 9.37 14.42
N LEU A 460 -4.50 8.37 13.57
CA LEU A 460 -5.59 7.80 12.78
C LEU A 460 -5.53 6.26 12.81
N GLU A 461 -6.70 5.64 12.93
CA GLU A 461 -6.86 4.20 12.76
C GLU A 461 -7.87 3.91 11.64
N PRO A 462 -7.43 3.30 10.53
CA PRO A 462 -8.35 2.82 9.51
C PRO A 462 -9.18 1.66 10.04
N VAL A 463 -10.50 1.81 10.02
CA VAL A 463 -11.43 0.77 10.48
C VAL A 463 -11.92 -0.13 9.37
N LYS A 464 -11.75 0.32 8.11
CA LYS A 464 -12.04 -0.44 6.90
C LYS A 464 -11.34 0.18 5.70
N HIS A 465 -10.78 -0.65 4.82
CA HIS A 465 -10.15 -0.18 3.58
C HIS A 465 -10.21 -1.26 2.50
N PHE A 466 -10.33 -0.85 1.25
CA PHE A 466 -10.44 -1.78 0.11
C PHE A 466 -10.28 -1.08 -1.23
N VAL A 467 -10.12 -1.89 -2.28
CA VAL A 467 -10.18 -1.49 -3.69
C VAL A 467 -11.43 -2.11 -4.31
N VAL A 468 -12.21 -1.32 -5.07
CA VAL A 468 -13.39 -1.83 -5.77
C VAL A 468 -13.02 -2.22 -7.19
N ASN A 469 -13.33 -3.47 -7.54
CA ASN A 469 -13.20 -4.01 -8.89
C ASN A 469 -14.50 -4.76 -9.23
N THR A 470 -15.39 -4.12 -9.97
CA THR A 470 -16.71 -4.68 -10.29
C THR A 470 -16.65 -5.95 -11.12
N LEU A 471 -15.57 -6.15 -11.92
CA LEU A 471 -15.34 -7.40 -12.67
C LEU A 471 -15.15 -8.62 -11.74
N ALA A 472 -14.72 -8.41 -10.50
CA ALA A 472 -14.50 -9.48 -9.54
C ALA A 472 -15.68 -9.70 -8.59
N MET A 473 -16.71 -8.83 -8.62
CA MET A 473 -17.89 -8.91 -7.77
C MET A 473 -18.87 -9.99 -8.24
N THR A 474 -19.63 -10.54 -7.29
CA THR A 474 -20.71 -11.48 -7.61
C THR A 474 -21.90 -10.75 -8.23
N GLU A 475 -22.74 -11.46 -9.01
CA GLU A 475 -23.99 -10.88 -9.57
C GLU A 475 -24.95 -10.43 -8.44
N GLU A 476 -24.92 -11.09 -7.28
CA GLU A 476 -25.72 -10.74 -6.11
C GLU A 476 -25.28 -9.40 -5.53
N ASP A 477 -23.96 -9.20 -5.32
CA ASP A 477 -23.41 -7.96 -4.79
C ASP A 477 -23.55 -6.79 -5.78
N LEU A 478 -23.29 -7.04 -7.07
CA LEU A 478 -23.52 -6.03 -8.12
C LEU A 478 -24.98 -5.54 -8.10
N SER A 479 -25.93 -6.49 -8.03
CA SER A 479 -27.36 -6.15 -7.97
C SER A 479 -27.73 -5.43 -6.68
N PHE A 480 -27.13 -5.80 -5.55
CA PHE A 480 -27.39 -5.19 -4.25
C PHE A 480 -26.94 -3.73 -4.21
N TYR A 481 -25.76 -3.44 -4.75
CA TYR A 481 -25.17 -2.09 -4.78
C TYR A 481 -25.62 -1.26 -6.00
N ASN A 482 -26.47 -1.80 -6.88
CA ASN A 482 -26.87 -1.18 -8.14
C ASN A 482 -25.67 -0.84 -9.05
N LEU A 483 -24.71 -1.76 -9.12
CA LEU A 483 -23.53 -1.71 -9.97
C LEU A 483 -23.68 -2.67 -11.15
N GLU A 484 -22.93 -2.41 -12.22
CA GLU A 484 -22.76 -3.32 -13.34
C GLU A 484 -21.35 -3.90 -13.35
N SER A 485 -21.16 -5.10 -13.90
CA SER A 485 -19.87 -5.81 -13.85
C SER A 485 -18.72 -5.03 -14.50
N GLU A 486 -19.02 -4.25 -15.53
CA GLU A 486 -18.03 -3.47 -16.29
C GLU A 486 -17.84 -2.05 -15.77
N ASP A 487 -18.53 -1.62 -14.70
CA ASP A 487 -18.53 -0.23 -14.27
C ASP A 487 -17.12 0.32 -14.02
N THR A 488 -16.31 -0.35 -13.20
CA THR A 488 -14.94 0.14 -12.94
C THR A 488 -14.05 0.07 -14.16
N ASN A 489 -14.23 -0.93 -15.04
CA ASN A 489 -13.42 -1.09 -16.26
C ASN A 489 -13.78 -0.07 -17.35
N GLN A 490 -15.05 0.36 -17.42
CA GLN A 490 -15.52 1.37 -18.37
C GLN A 490 -15.26 2.79 -17.86
N ALA A 491 -15.41 3.03 -16.55
CA ALA A 491 -15.20 4.33 -15.96
C ALA A 491 -13.75 4.80 -16.10
N SER A 492 -12.78 3.98 -15.66
CA SER A 492 -11.37 4.34 -15.67
C SER A 492 -10.49 3.10 -15.85
N ASP A 493 -9.22 3.30 -16.22
CA ASP A 493 -8.16 2.29 -16.09
C ASP A 493 -7.56 2.23 -14.66
N HIS A 494 -7.99 3.14 -13.77
CA HIS A 494 -7.76 3.07 -12.34
C HIS A 494 -9.00 2.52 -11.61
N LEU A 495 -8.79 1.98 -10.41
CA LEU A 495 -9.81 1.44 -9.53
C LEU A 495 -10.00 2.35 -8.31
N PRO A 496 -11.25 2.60 -7.88
CA PRO A 496 -11.49 3.40 -6.69
C PRO A 496 -10.92 2.71 -5.44
N ARG A 497 -10.17 3.46 -4.66
CA ARG A 497 -9.53 3.02 -3.43
C ARG A 497 -10.09 3.78 -2.24
N LEU A 498 -10.46 3.06 -1.20
CA LEU A 498 -11.18 3.61 -0.05
C LEU A 498 -10.49 3.32 1.27
N MET A 499 -10.70 4.26 2.20
CA MET A 499 -10.35 4.16 3.61
C MET A 499 -11.47 4.74 4.44
N ASP A 500 -12.03 3.96 5.36
CA ASP A 500 -12.93 4.43 6.41
C ASP A 500 -12.11 4.65 7.68
N ILE A 501 -12.30 5.80 8.31
CA ILE A 501 -11.66 6.16 9.58
C ILE A 501 -12.72 6.47 10.63
N SER A 502 -12.41 6.19 11.87
CA SER A 502 -13.19 6.60 13.03
C SER A 502 -12.48 7.73 13.78
N GLU A 503 -13.21 8.41 14.64
CA GLU A 503 -12.59 9.26 15.65
C GLU A 503 -11.47 8.47 16.35
N SER A 504 -10.24 8.93 16.19
CA SER A 504 -9.13 8.31 16.88
C SER A 504 -9.18 8.73 18.35
N LEU A 505 -9.66 7.84 19.17
CA LEU A 505 -9.36 7.85 20.60
C LEU A 505 -7.98 7.22 20.82
N ALA A 506 -7.00 7.53 19.99
CA ALA A 506 -5.64 7.22 20.34
C ALA A 506 -5.35 8.00 21.62
N ASP A 507 -5.32 7.31 22.75
CA ASP A 507 -4.66 7.82 23.95
C ASP A 507 -3.19 8.02 23.58
N ILE A 508 -2.87 9.22 23.05
CA ILE A 508 -1.47 9.59 22.82
C ILE A 508 -0.84 9.69 24.20
N SER A 509 -0.13 8.67 24.61
CA SER A 509 0.63 8.71 25.84
C SER A 509 2.05 9.18 25.55
N VAL A 510 2.45 10.31 26.11
CA VAL A 510 3.80 10.85 26.03
C VAL A 510 4.50 10.59 27.35
N SER A 511 5.49 9.69 27.34
CA SER A 511 6.31 9.46 28.54
C SER A 511 7.26 10.64 28.78
N ILE A 512 7.12 11.28 29.94
CA ILE A 512 7.97 12.39 30.35
C ILE A 512 8.84 11.96 31.54
N HIS A 513 10.16 12.05 31.38
CA HIS A 513 11.09 11.82 32.46
C HIS A 513 11.13 13.05 33.39
N ILE A 514 10.85 12.87 34.67
CA ILE A 514 10.91 13.89 35.71
C ILE A 514 12.04 13.62 36.72
N SER A 515 12.72 14.67 37.12
CA SER A 515 13.76 14.62 38.16
C SER A 515 13.21 15.13 39.47
N THR A 516 13.81 14.67 40.60
CA THR A 516 13.50 15.24 41.91
C THR A 516 13.79 16.75 41.95
N GLY A 517 12.85 17.54 42.45
CA GLY A 517 12.93 18.99 42.52
C GLY A 517 12.09 19.69 41.46
N TRP A 518 12.56 20.86 40.98
CA TRP A 518 11.86 21.67 40.02
C TRP A 518 12.14 21.23 38.58
N ASN A 519 11.08 20.94 37.83
CA ASN A 519 11.10 20.59 36.40
C ASN A 519 10.38 21.65 35.59
N LEU A 520 10.81 21.85 34.36
CA LEU A 520 10.06 22.60 33.36
C LEU A 520 9.19 21.60 32.60
N VAL A 521 7.88 21.71 32.76
CA VAL A 521 6.89 20.80 32.15
C VAL A 521 5.95 21.57 31.24
N GLY A 522 5.30 20.87 30.32
CA GLY A 522 4.26 21.42 29.44
C GLY A 522 3.36 20.31 28.95
N LEU A 523 2.23 20.67 28.32
CA LEU A 523 1.38 19.73 27.62
C LEU A 523 1.83 19.68 26.16
N PRO A 524 2.38 18.56 25.71
CA PRO A 524 2.66 18.35 24.29
C PRO A 524 1.39 17.98 23.51
N VAL A 525 0.34 17.50 24.19
CA VAL A 525 -0.93 17.03 23.61
C VAL A 525 -2.12 17.65 24.35
N GLN A 526 -3.28 17.68 23.72
CA GLN A 526 -4.51 18.06 24.36
C GLN A 526 -4.96 16.97 25.33
N VAL A 527 -5.39 17.34 26.51
CA VAL A 527 -5.88 16.42 27.55
C VAL A 527 -7.32 16.77 27.94
N ILE A 528 -8.10 15.76 28.32
CA ILE A 528 -9.51 15.95 28.75
C ILE A 528 -9.57 16.80 30.03
N ASP A 529 -8.66 16.57 30.97
CA ASP A 529 -8.55 17.34 32.21
C ASP A 529 -7.19 18.01 32.33
N PRO A 530 -7.09 19.33 32.06
CA PRO A 530 -5.82 20.06 32.10
C PRO A 530 -5.35 20.39 33.52
N ASN A 531 -6.03 19.92 34.56
CA ASN A 531 -5.54 20.06 35.93
C ASN A 531 -4.23 19.34 36.11
N TYR A 532 -3.19 20.08 36.55
CA TYR A 532 -1.84 19.50 36.62
C TYR A 532 -1.72 18.29 37.56
N LEU A 533 -2.59 18.14 38.56
CA LEU A 533 -2.61 16.94 39.42
C LEU A 533 -3.23 15.73 38.74
N SER A 534 -4.06 15.95 37.72
CA SER A 534 -4.58 14.87 36.85
C SER A 534 -3.52 14.43 35.84
N VAL A 535 -2.76 15.38 35.30
CA VAL A 535 -1.69 15.11 34.32
C VAL A 535 -0.40 14.61 35.00
N PHE A 536 -0.03 15.19 36.12
CA PHE A 536 1.17 14.87 36.91
C PHE A 536 0.79 14.50 38.35
N PRO A 537 0.19 13.33 38.58
CA PRO A 537 -0.36 12.97 39.90
C PRO A 537 0.70 12.88 41.01
N GLU A 538 1.96 12.68 40.66
CA GLU A 538 3.10 12.56 41.59
C GLU A 538 3.75 13.91 41.91
N SER A 539 3.24 14.99 41.32
CA SER A 539 3.76 16.33 41.59
C SER A 539 3.33 16.87 42.95
N THR A 540 4.11 17.81 43.47
CA THR A 540 3.82 18.46 44.77
C THR A 540 2.66 19.43 44.59
N GLU A 541 1.58 19.25 45.36
CA GLU A 541 0.40 20.11 45.32
C GLU A 541 0.76 21.59 45.60
N GLY A 542 0.18 22.51 44.82
CA GLY A 542 0.38 23.94 44.94
C GLY A 542 1.68 24.47 44.34
N THR A 543 2.41 23.67 43.54
CA THR A 543 3.71 24.05 43.00
C THR A 543 3.74 24.25 41.47
N LEU A 544 2.58 24.36 40.81
CA LEU A 544 2.56 24.73 39.40
C LEU A 544 2.67 26.24 39.24
N TYR A 545 3.71 26.71 38.51
CA TYR A 545 3.94 28.12 38.25
C TYR A 545 4.11 28.40 36.75
N SER A 546 3.30 29.32 36.24
CA SER A 546 3.56 29.98 34.95
C SER A 546 4.46 31.19 35.14
N PHE A 547 5.14 31.61 34.07
CA PHE A 547 5.98 32.82 34.06
C PHE A 547 5.56 33.73 32.89
N THR A 548 5.20 35.00 33.28
CA THR A 548 5.04 36.10 32.30
C THR A 548 6.01 37.20 32.68
N ASP A 549 5.62 38.13 33.54
CA ASP A 549 6.52 39.14 34.14
C ASP A 549 7.00 38.71 35.53
N SER A 550 6.33 37.74 36.14
CA SER A 550 6.63 37.13 37.44
C SER A 550 6.05 35.73 37.51
N TYR A 551 6.53 34.92 38.47
CA TYR A 551 5.96 33.61 38.74
C TYR A 551 4.56 33.76 39.33
N GLN A 552 3.59 33.09 38.73
CA GLN A 552 2.20 33.03 39.20
C GLN A 552 1.77 31.58 39.37
N SER A 553 1.22 31.25 40.54
CA SER A 553 0.64 29.95 40.79
C SER A 553 -0.63 29.78 39.94
N VAL A 554 -0.69 28.66 39.23
CA VAL A 554 -1.82 28.24 38.38
C VAL A 554 -2.20 26.81 38.71
N PHE A 555 -3.35 26.33 38.23
CA PHE A 555 -3.85 24.98 38.50
C PHE A 555 -4.07 24.16 37.23
N GLU A 556 -4.07 24.82 36.08
CA GLU A 556 -4.32 24.21 34.78
C GLU A 556 -3.14 24.46 33.87
N LEU A 557 -2.82 23.44 33.06
CA LEU A 557 -1.85 23.49 32.00
C LEU A 557 -2.55 23.93 30.70
N THR A 558 -1.83 24.65 29.87
CA THR A 558 -2.27 25.00 28.52
C THR A 558 -1.27 24.41 27.53
N MET A 559 -1.74 23.74 26.49
CA MET A 559 -0.91 23.17 25.46
C MET A 559 0.05 24.22 24.87
N GLY A 560 1.30 23.82 24.61
CA GLY A 560 2.35 24.68 24.08
C GLY A 560 2.93 25.71 25.04
N LYS A 561 2.55 25.70 26.33
CA LYS A 561 3.12 26.57 27.36
C LYS A 561 3.97 25.77 28.34
N GLY A 562 5.11 26.38 28.74
CA GLY A 562 5.99 25.81 29.78
C GLY A 562 5.65 26.30 31.18
N TYR A 563 5.76 25.41 32.15
CA TYR A 563 5.47 25.66 33.56
C TYR A 563 6.56 25.07 34.44
N TRP A 564 6.83 25.69 35.57
CA TRP A 564 7.63 25.08 36.64
C TRP A 564 6.75 24.27 37.56
N LEU A 565 7.12 23.00 37.77
CA LEU A 565 6.44 22.06 38.66
C LEU A 565 7.43 21.30 39.49
N HIS A 566 7.13 21.07 40.78
CA HIS A 566 8.03 20.40 41.73
C HIS A 566 7.61 18.96 41.97
N PHE A 567 8.61 18.04 41.96
CA PHE A 567 8.44 16.62 42.27
C PHE A 567 9.33 16.23 43.44
N THR A 568 8.86 15.32 44.30
CA THR A 568 9.61 14.81 45.43
C THR A 568 10.50 13.63 45.10
N GLU A 569 10.19 12.91 44.04
CA GLU A 569 10.89 11.73 43.54
C GLU A 569 11.14 11.86 42.05
N GLU A 570 12.14 11.17 41.49
CA GLU A 570 12.32 11.05 40.07
C GLU A 570 11.48 9.88 39.54
N GLY A 571 11.00 9.96 38.30
CA GLY A 571 10.15 8.95 37.67
C GLY A 571 9.83 9.27 36.20
N GLU A 572 9.01 8.45 35.64
CA GLU A 572 8.37 8.69 34.36
C GLU A 572 6.86 8.87 34.58
N THR A 573 6.27 9.88 33.95
CA THR A 573 4.80 10.06 33.92
C THR A 573 4.32 9.87 32.48
N LEU A 574 3.17 9.22 32.31
CA LEU A 574 2.52 8.94 31.03
C LEU A 574 1.37 9.90 30.85
#